data_809df3cfab7a7ba8e8a4b0a95a95eaad
#
_entry.id   809df3cfab7a7ba8e8a4b0a95a95eaad
#
_cell.length_a   1.000
_cell.length_b   1.000
_cell.length_c   1.000
_cell.angle_alpha   90.00
_cell.angle_beta   90.00
_cell.angle_gamma   90.00
#
_symmetry.space_group_name_H-M   'P 1'
#
loop_
_entity.id
_entity.type
_entity.pdbx_description
1 polymer ?
#
loop_
_entity_poly.entity_id
_entity_poly.type
_entity_poly.pdbx_seq_one_letter_code
_entity_poly.pdbx_strand_id
1 'polypeptide(L)'
;MFVSKNSSYLLGLAILGTLLVSGCGKSRENITVAGSTAFQPFAEKLADQYMNTHPEASITIQGGGSALGIQAALSGAAQIGMADLVKLPEEAATLKNIIVARDGIAVVIHPSNGIKGVTTDQVRGIFSGTIKNWKEVGGSDHAIAVISREAGSGTRSSFEKIVGNMTLTKDALIQDSNGTVRETVANDSFSIGYLSHGLINEKIKAISVDGAPCTEEDIVAGRYPLVRPVFLVYSPTLSPAGQAFLDYLLSEEAQALIHKNGLIRAK
;
A
#
# COMPACT_ATOMS: atom_id res chain seq x y z
N MET A 1 9.22 97.46 -5.39
CA MET A 1 8.04 97.81 -4.58
C MET A 1 7.25 96.51 -4.34
N PHE A 2 6.95 96.29 -3.06
CA PHE A 2 6.17 95.19 -2.46
C PHE A 2 6.89 93.85 -2.34
N VAL A 3 7.45 93.55 -1.21
CA VAL A 3 7.01 93.12 0.12
C VAL A 3 6.45 91.66 0.17
N SER A 4 7.30 90.81 0.72
CA SER A 4 7.06 89.84 1.85
C SER A 4 5.81 89.03 1.89
N LYS A 5 5.94 87.73 2.07
CA LYS A 5 5.56 87.05 3.32
C LYS A 5 6.02 85.59 3.36
N ASN A 6 6.80 85.35 4.42
CA ASN A 6 7.12 84.01 4.90
C ASN A 6 5.83 83.28 5.34
N SER A 7 5.77 82.00 5.04
CA SER A 7 4.91 81.09 5.81
C SER A 7 5.59 79.74 5.94
N SER A 8 6.03 79.54 7.21
CA SER A 8 6.64 78.31 7.68
C SER A 8 5.58 77.26 7.86
N TYR A 9 5.65 76.17 7.13
CA TYR A 9 4.90 74.93 7.39
C TYR A 9 5.75 73.93 8.07
N LEU A 10 5.49 73.71 9.38
CA LEU A 10 5.92 72.58 10.16
C LEU A 10 5.36 71.29 9.59
N LEU A 11 6.24 70.49 9.01
CA LEU A 11 5.90 69.16 8.53
C LEU A 11 6.10 68.19 9.70
N GLY A 12 4.98 67.80 10.34
CA GLY A 12 4.97 66.73 11.34
C GLY A 12 5.22 65.40 10.70
N LEU A 13 6.36 64.77 11.03
CA LEU A 13 6.75 63.44 10.61
C LEU A 13 6.00 62.41 11.46
N ALA A 14 4.84 61.92 10.96
CA ALA A 14 4.14 60.80 11.55
C ALA A 14 4.90 59.50 11.15
N ILE A 15 5.69 58.97 12.09
CA ILE A 15 6.32 57.66 11.97
C ILE A 15 5.22 56.60 12.19
N LEU A 16 4.66 56.08 11.07
CA LEU A 16 3.76 54.94 11.07
C LEU A 16 4.60 53.66 11.24
N GLY A 17 4.70 53.22 12.51
CA GLY A 17 5.36 51.96 12.84
C GLY A 17 4.58 50.77 12.26
N THR A 18 5.00 50.25 11.12
CA THR A 18 4.53 48.96 10.57
C THR A 18 5.06 47.84 11.47
N LEU A 19 4.23 47.34 12.36
CA LEU A 19 4.42 46.08 13.06
C LEU A 19 4.38 44.97 11.99
N LEU A 20 5.54 44.56 11.51
CA LEU A 20 5.72 43.28 10.79
C LEU A 20 5.44 42.14 11.78
N VAL A 21 4.20 41.71 11.83
CA VAL A 21 3.85 40.43 12.44
C VAL A 21 4.49 39.36 11.56
N SER A 22 5.74 39.01 11.86
CA SER A 22 6.37 37.80 11.33
C SER A 22 5.59 36.60 11.86
N GLY A 23 4.52 36.23 11.18
CA GLY A 23 3.87 34.97 11.38
C GLY A 23 4.89 33.87 11.03
N CYS A 24 5.64 33.38 12.02
CA CYS A 24 6.33 32.11 11.93
C CYS A 24 5.27 30.99 11.83
N GLY A 25 4.63 30.87 10.69
CA GLY A 25 3.97 29.65 10.32
C GLY A 25 5.07 28.60 10.20
N LYS A 26 5.17 27.65 11.14
CA LYS A 26 5.98 26.45 10.93
C LYS A 26 5.61 25.91 9.55
N SER A 27 6.57 25.89 8.61
CA SER A 27 6.37 25.25 7.31
C SER A 27 5.96 23.80 7.58
N ARG A 28 4.80 23.39 7.05
CA ARG A 28 4.40 21.98 7.10
C ARG A 28 5.49 21.17 6.45
N GLU A 29 6.01 20.19 7.17
CA GLU A 29 6.93 19.23 6.60
C GLU A 29 6.13 18.22 5.82
N ASN A 30 6.40 18.11 4.50
CA ASN A 30 5.72 17.18 3.63
C ASN A 30 6.41 15.82 3.70
N ILE A 31 5.66 14.78 4.05
CA ILE A 31 6.11 13.40 4.06
C ILE A 31 5.43 12.69 2.88
N THR A 32 6.22 12.21 1.92
CA THR A 32 5.72 11.37 0.84
C THR A 32 5.98 9.91 1.19
N VAL A 33 4.93 9.10 1.11
CA VAL A 33 4.97 7.65 1.29
C VAL A 33 4.52 7.02 -0.02
N ALA A 34 5.34 6.16 -0.62
CA ALA A 34 5.04 5.61 -1.95
C ALA A 34 5.21 4.09 -2.01
N GLY A 35 4.46 3.42 -2.88
CA GLY A 35 4.73 2.02 -3.20
C GLY A 35 3.53 1.11 -3.23
N SER A 36 3.47 0.12 -2.35
CA SER A 36 2.49 -0.97 -2.38
C SER A 36 1.04 -0.50 -2.49
N THR A 37 0.34 -0.96 -3.53
CA THR A 37 -1.11 -0.75 -3.69
C THR A 37 -1.95 -1.67 -2.79
N ALA A 38 -1.34 -2.68 -2.15
CA ALA A 38 -2.02 -3.51 -1.17
C ALA A 38 -2.11 -2.79 0.19
N PHE A 39 -1.03 -2.11 0.60
CA PHE A 39 -1.01 -1.36 1.86
C PHE A 39 -1.53 0.07 1.71
N GLN A 40 -1.58 0.63 0.50
CA GLN A 40 -2.01 2.01 0.24
C GLN A 40 -3.29 2.43 0.98
N PRO A 41 -4.43 1.71 0.90
CA PRO A 41 -5.67 2.15 1.55
C PRO A 41 -5.59 2.18 3.08
N PHE A 42 -4.69 1.38 3.66
CA PHE A 42 -4.42 1.39 5.11
C PHE A 42 -3.52 2.56 5.47
N ALA A 43 -2.48 2.82 4.67
CA ALA A 43 -1.58 3.95 4.85
C ALA A 43 -2.33 5.29 4.74
N GLU A 44 -3.29 5.42 3.81
CA GLU A 44 -4.15 6.59 3.68
C GLU A 44 -4.96 6.84 4.96
N LYS A 45 -5.64 5.82 5.50
CA LYS A 45 -6.40 5.93 6.75
C LYS A 45 -5.51 6.30 7.95
N LEU A 46 -4.31 5.70 8.02
CA LEU A 46 -3.34 5.98 9.08
C LEU A 46 -2.79 7.40 8.97
N ALA A 47 -2.50 7.86 7.76
CA ALA A 47 -2.05 9.22 7.50
C ALA A 47 -3.13 10.25 7.86
N ASP A 48 -4.38 10.01 7.48
CA ASP A 48 -5.52 10.87 7.82
C ASP A 48 -5.69 10.96 9.33
N GLN A 49 -5.64 9.82 10.05
CA GLN A 49 -5.76 9.81 11.50
C GLN A 49 -4.61 10.55 12.18
N TYR A 50 -3.38 10.37 11.70
CA TYR A 50 -2.21 11.08 12.20
C TYR A 50 -2.34 12.60 11.98
N MET A 51 -2.68 13.04 10.78
CA MET A 51 -2.83 14.46 10.44
C MET A 51 -3.97 15.14 11.20
N ASN A 52 -5.03 14.41 11.60
CA ASN A 52 -6.10 14.94 12.43
C ASN A 52 -5.62 15.37 13.82
N THR A 53 -4.57 14.73 14.35
CA THR A 53 -3.98 15.04 15.66
C THR A 53 -2.67 15.85 15.54
N HIS A 54 -2.10 15.95 14.34
CA HIS A 54 -0.85 16.65 14.04
C HIS A 54 -1.05 17.59 12.84
N PRO A 55 -1.75 18.73 13.02
CA PRO A 55 -2.12 19.63 11.91
C PRO A 55 -0.91 20.28 11.21
N GLU A 56 0.28 20.23 11.83
CA GLU A 56 1.55 20.64 11.23
C GLU A 56 2.10 19.62 10.22
N ALA A 57 1.67 18.36 10.28
CA ALA A 57 2.08 17.33 9.34
C ALA A 57 1.29 17.42 8.03
N SER A 58 1.96 17.09 6.93
CA SER A 58 1.36 16.92 5.60
C SER A 58 1.87 15.60 5.02
N ILE A 59 1.00 14.59 4.94
CA ILE A 59 1.39 13.25 4.48
C ILE A 59 0.66 12.94 3.18
N THR A 60 1.42 12.56 2.16
CA THR A 60 0.90 12.14 0.85
C THR A 60 1.21 10.68 0.63
N ILE A 61 0.19 9.88 0.36
CA ILE A 61 0.31 8.45 0.05
C ILE A 61 0.17 8.24 -1.47
N GLN A 62 1.11 7.50 -2.06
CA GLN A 62 1.13 7.22 -3.50
C GLN A 62 1.24 5.71 -3.74
N GLY A 63 0.38 5.17 -4.60
CA GLY A 63 0.51 3.80 -5.10
C GLY A 63 1.60 3.67 -6.16
N GLY A 64 1.70 2.48 -6.77
CA GLY A 64 2.62 2.23 -7.89
C GLY A 64 3.42 0.93 -7.77
N GLY A 65 3.15 0.14 -6.72
CA GLY A 65 3.80 -1.15 -6.48
C GLY A 65 5.06 -1.08 -5.63
N SER A 66 5.46 -2.23 -5.10
CA SER A 66 6.57 -2.31 -4.13
C SER A 66 7.93 -1.91 -4.72
N ALA A 67 8.17 -2.22 -5.99
CA ALA A 67 9.41 -1.80 -6.67
C ALA A 67 9.52 -0.28 -6.75
N LEU A 68 8.41 0.41 -7.10
CA LEU A 68 8.38 1.88 -7.10
C LEU A 68 8.65 2.42 -5.69
N GLY A 69 8.04 1.84 -4.65
CA GLY A 69 8.26 2.27 -3.27
C GLY A 69 9.72 2.20 -2.82
N ILE A 70 10.40 1.10 -3.15
CA ILE A 70 11.83 0.92 -2.86
C ILE A 70 12.67 1.96 -3.63
N GLN A 71 12.42 2.13 -4.93
CA GLN A 71 13.16 3.08 -5.77
C GLN A 71 12.92 4.53 -5.34
N ALA A 72 11.68 4.88 -4.96
CA ALA A 72 11.37 6.21 -4.46
C ALA A 72 12.10 6.52 -3.13
N ALA A 73 12.20 5.54 -2.23
CA ALA A 73 12.97 5.69 -0.99
C ALA A 73 14.49 5.78 -1.25
N LEU A 74 15.01 5.00 -2.20
CA LEU A 74 16.44 5.04 -2.58
C LEU A 74 16.84 6.37 -3.22
N SER A 75 16.00 6.92 -4.07
CA SER A 75 16.25 8.20 -4.76
C SER A 75 15.90 9.43 -3.91
N GLY A 76 15.22 9.25 -2.76
CA GLY A 76 14.73 10.36 -1.95
C GLY A 76 13.46 11.03 -2.52
N ALA A 77 12.84 10.47 -3.57
CA ALA A 77 11.57 10.96 -4.11
C ALA A 77 10.40 10.72 -3.13
N ALA A 78 10.52 9.71 -2.27
CA ALA A 78 9.66 9.51 -1.11
C ALA A 78 10.51 9.33 0.15
N GLN A 79 10.02 9.83 1.29
CA GLN A 79 10.67 9.64 2.59
C GLN A 79 10.52 8.20 3.08
N ILE A 80 9.40 7.55 2.74
CA ILE A 80 9.07 6.19 3.14
C ILE A 80 8.58 5.42 1.92
N GLY A 81 9.14 4.24 1.68
CA GLY A 81 8.68 3.29 0.67
C GLY A 81 7.83 2.19 1.31
N MET A 82 6.73 1.80 0.68
CA MET A 82 5.90 0.66 1.07
C MET A 82 6.23 -0.55 0.19
N ALA A 83 6.58 -1.67 0.80
CA ALA A 83 6.98 -2.88 0.07
C ALA A 83 6.43 -4.15 0.71
N ASP A 84 5.51 -4.83 0.02
CA ASP A 84 4.89 -6.08 0.47
C ASP A 84 5.58 -7.25 -0.21
N LEU A 85 6.69 -7.67 0.35
CA LEU A 85 7.57 -8.69 -0.21
C LEU A 85 7.88 -9.77 0.82
N VAL A 86 8.07 -11.01 0.39
CA VAL A 86 8.57 -12.08 1.29
C VAL A 86 9.95 -11.71 1.87
N LYS A 87 10.77 -11.06 1.07
CA LYS A 87 12.10 -10.57 1.44
C LYS A 87 12.43 -9.34 0.61
N LEU A 88 13.03 -8.33 1.23
CA LEU A 88 13.53 -7.17 0.51
C LEU A 88 14.67 -7.58 -0.45
N PRO A 89 14.75 -6.97 -1.64
CA PRO A 89 15.82 -7.22 -2.59
C PRO A 89 17.14 -6.57 -2.13
N GLU A 90 18.25 -7.02 -2.69
CA GLU A 90 19.60 -6.54 -2.31
C GLU A 90 19.79 -5.04 -2.54
N GLU A 91 19.15 -4.47 -3.54
CA GLU A 91 19.18 -3.04 -3.82
C GLU A 91 18.65 -2.18 -2.66
N ALA A 92 17.76 -2.75 -1.82
CA ALA A 92 17.26 -2.07 -0.63
C ALA A 92 18.20 -2.15 0.59
N ALA A 93 19.39 -2.75 0.47
CA ALA A 93 20.31 -2.98 1.60
C ALA A 93 20.84 -1.69 2.27
N THR A 94 20.82 -0.57 1.56
CA THR A 94 21.23 0.75 2.09
C THR A 94 20.10 1.46 2.85
N LEU A 95 18.87 0.99 2.72
CA LEU A 95 17.72 1.51 3.44
C LEU A 95 17.56 0.82 4.80
N LYS A 96 17.07 1.56 5.77
CA LYS A 96 16.47 0.98 6.98
C LYS A 96 15.09 0.43 6.64
N ASN A 97 14.62 -0.52 7.44
CA ASN A 97 13.28 -1.06 7.28
C ASN A 97 12.65 -1.43 8.62
N ILE A 98 11.33 -1.40 8.64
CA ILE A 98 10.49 -1.96 9.70
C ILE A 98 9.39 -2.82 9.07
N ILE A 99 8.91 -3.80 9.78
CA ILE A 99 7.68 -4.52 9.45
C ILE A 99 6.54 -3.81 10.17
N VAL A 100 5.57 -3.28 9.42
CA VAL A 100 4.42 -2.54 9.95
C VAL A 100 3.19 -3.43 10.09
N ALA A 101 3.11 -4.51 9.31
CA ALA A 101 2.01 -5.47 9.33
C ALA A 101 2.44 -6.80 8.70
N ARG A 102 1.58 -7.81 8.80
CA ARG A 102 1.61 -9.02 7.98
C ARG A 102 0.32 -9.09 7.17
N ASP A 103 0.39 -9.65 5.98
CA ASP A 103 -0.70 -9.72 5.04
C ASP A 103 -0.81 -11.11 4.41
N GLY A 104 -2.03 -11.64 4.34
CA GLY A 104 -2.35 -12.84 3.57
C GLY A 104 -2.61 -12.47 2.10
N ILE A 105 -2.02 -13.20 1.17
CA ILE A 105 -2.35 -13.07 -0.24
C ILE A 105 -3.52 -14.01 -0.54
N ALA A 106 -4.73 -13.46 -0.60
CA ALA A 106 -5.94 -14.24 -0.88
C ALA A 106 -6.02 -14.59 -2.36
N VAL A 107 -6.25 -15.86 -2.65
CA VAL A 107 -6.70 -16.32 -3.97
C VAL A 107 -8.18 -16.09 -4.06
N VAL A 108 -8.62 -15.31 -5.06
CA VAL A 108 -9.99 -14.81 -5.16
C VAL A 108 -10.63 -15.17 -6.50
N ILE A 109 -11.93 -15.41 -6.46
CA ILE A 109 -12.78 -15.73 -7.59
C ILE A 109 -14.11 -14.97 -7.47
N HIS A 110 -14.89 -14.97 -8.55
CA HIS A 110 -16.25 -14.43 -8.51
C HIS A 110 -17.14 -15.24 -7.54
N PRO A 111 -18.08 -14.63 -6.79
CA PRO A 111 -18.92 -15.33 -5.82
C PRO A 111 -19.78 -16.46 -6.41
N SER A 112 -20.21 -16.33 -7.68
CA SER A 112 -20.99 -17.38 -8.38
C SER A 112 -20.19 -18.63 -8.76
N ASN A 113 -18.84 -18.57 -8.75
CA ASN A 113 -18.00 -19.73 -9.00
C ASN A 113 -18.12 -20.73 -7.83
N GLY A 114 -18.44 -21.99 -8.11
CA GLY A 114 -18.69 -23.04 -7.11
C GLY A 114 -17.46 -23.56 -6.37
N ILE A 115 -16.24 -23.24 -6.81
CA ILE A 115 -14.98 -23.70 -6.19
C ILE A 115 -14.89 -23.17 -4.74
N LYS A 116 -14.49 -24.06 -3.82
CA LYS A 116 -14.28 -23.72 -2.40
C LYS A 116 -12.81 -23.60 -2.02
N GLY A 117 -11.94 -24.30 -2.75
CA GLY A 117 -10.51 -24.32 -2.47
C GLY A 117 -9.73 -25.03 -3.56
N VAL A 118 -8.43 -24.80 -3.55
CA VAL A 118 -7.44 -25.40 -4.45
C VAL A 118 -6.18 -25.72 -3.64
N THR A 119 -5.34 -26.61 -4.18
CA THR A 119 -4.00 -26.84 -3.64
C THR A 119 -3.00 -25.82 -4.17
N THR A 120 -1.87 -25.64 -3.49
CA THR A 120 -0.77 -24.79 -3.97
C THR A 120 -0.30 -25.25 -5.38
N ASP A 121 -0.27 -26.55 -5.64
CA ASP A 121 0.08 -27.06 -6.97
C ASP A 121 -0.96 -26.70 -8.04
N GLN A 122 -2.25 -26.75 -7.69
CA GLN A 122 -3.32 -26.28 -8.59
C GLN A 122 -3.24 -24.76 -8.82
N VAL A 123 -2.96 -23.97 -7.78
CA VAL A 123 -2.69 -22.52 -7.94
C VAL A 123 -1.56 -22.32 -8.95
N ARG A 124 -0.43 -23.00 -8.75
CA ARG A 124 0.71 -22.94 -9.67
C ARG A 124 0.31 -23.34 -11.09
N GLY A 125 -0.42 -24.44 -11.24
CA GLY A 125 -0.91 -24.93 -12.53
C GLY A 125 -1.81 -23.95 -13.26
N ILE A 126 -2.73 -23.30 -12.55
CA ILE A 126 -3.65 -22.30 -13.11
C ILE A 126 -2.86 -21.07 -13.57
N PHE A 127 -2.05 -20.49 -12.69
CA PHE A 127 -1.32 -19.26 -13.01
C PHE A 127 -0.17 -19.46 -14.00
N SER A 128 0.36 -20.66 -14.13
CA SER A 128 1.32 -21.01 -15.21
C SER A 128 0.64 -21.37 -16.53
N GLY A 129 -0.68 -21.59 -16.54
CA GLY A 129 -1.45 -21.97 -17.73
C GLY A 129 -1.37 -23.44 -18.09
N THR A 130 -0.92 -24.32 -17.18
CA THR A 130 -1.00 -25.78 -17.34
C THR A 130 -2.39 -26.33 -17.03
N ILE A 131 -3.11 -25.69 -16.09
CA ILE A 131 -4.54 -25.90 -15.81
C ILE A 131 -5.30 -24.73 -16.45
N LYS A 132 -6.16 -25.01 -17.42
CA LYS A 132 -6.85 -23.97 -18.21
C LYS A 132 -8.37 -24.00 -18.08
N ASN A 133 -8.92 -25.01 -17.45
CA ASN A 133 -10.36 -25.18 -17.33
C ASN A 133 -10.74 -25.50 -15.89
N TRP A 134 -11.79 -24.85 -15.40
CA TRP A 134 -12.28 -25.03 -14.04
C TRP A 134 -12.64 -26.48 -13.71
N LYS A 135 -13.07 -27.30 -14.71
CA LYS A 135 -13.34 -28.72 -14.51
C LYS A 135 -12.13 -29.52 -14.03
N GLU A 136 -10.91 -29.10 -14.36
CA GLU A 136 -9.68 -29.77 -13.94
C GLU A 136 -9.42 -29.67 -12.43
N VAL A 137 -10.11 -28.71 -11.77
CA VAL A 137 -10.05 -28.50 -10.32
C VAL A 137 -11.42 -28.72 -9.65
N GLY A 138 -12.35 -29.42 -10.32
CA GLY A 138 -13.66 -29.79 -9.76
C GLY A 138 -14.76 -28.73 -9.96
N GLY A 139 -14.53 -27.74 -10.82
CA GLY A 139 -15.52 -26.72 -11.19
C GLY A 139 -16.31 -27.04 -12.45
N SER A 140 -16.99 -26.04 -12.99
CA SER A 140 -17.76 -26.12 -14.23
C SER A 140 -16.85 -26.21 -15.48
N ASP A 141 -17.37 -26.70 -16.60
CA ASP A 141 -16.63 -26.81 -17.86
C ASP A 141 -16.53 -25.43 -18.54
N HIS A 142 -15.64 -24.58 -18.02
CA HIS A 142 -15.34 -23.26 -18.55
C HIS A 142 -13.84 -22.94 -18.45
N ALA A 143 -13.33 -22.19 -19.41
CA ALA A 143 -11.95 -21.71 -19.40
C ALA A 143 -11.70 -20.79 -18.21
N ILE A 144 -10.51 -20.84 -17.63
CA ILE A 144 -10.09 -19.99 -16.54
C ILE A 144 -9.50 -18.68 -17.09
N ALA A 145 -10.05 -17.54 -16.73
CA ALA A 145 -9.47 -16.23 -16.98
C ALA A 145 -8.50 -15.86 -15.84
N VAL A 146 -7.21 -15.90 -16.12
CA VAL A 146 -6.17 -15.62 -15.11
C VAL A 146 -5.94 -14.10 -15.01
N ILE A 147 -6.14 -13.55 -13.83
CA ILE A 147 -5.88 -12.13 -13.53
C ILE A 147 -4.63 -12.03 -12.67
N SER A 148 -3.64 -11.30 -13.14
CA SER A 148 -2.38 -11.12 -12.45
C SER A 148 -1.99 -9.64 -12.36
N ARG A 149 -0.81 -9.37 -11.85
CA ARG A 149 -0.29 -8.04 -11.61
C ARG A 149 0.93 -7.74 -12.49
N GLU A 150 1.26 -6.47 -12.59
CA GLU A 150 2.46 -5.95 -13.24
C GLU A 150 3.76 -6.44 -12.56
N ALA A 151 4.88 -6.37 -13.28
CA ALA A 151 6.18 -6.88 -12.80
C ALA A 151 6.69 -6.18 -11.53
N GLY A 152 6.34 -4.89 -11.32
CA GLY A 152 6.72 -4.11 -10.12
C GLY A 152 5.88 -4.40 -8.87
N SER A 153 4.87 -5.26 -8.98
CA SER A 153 3.98 -5.63 -7.89
C SER A 153 4.66 -6.53 -6.86
N GLY A 154 4.70 -6.08 -5.61
CA GLY A 154 5.13 -6.92 -4.49
C GLY A 154 4.18 -8.10 -4.24
N THR A 155 2.87 -7.91 -4.49
CA THR A 155 1.90 -9.00 -4.38
C THR A 155 2.20 -10.11 -5.38
N ARG A 156 2.48 -9.76 -6.64
CA ARG A 156 2.88 -10.73 -7.66
C ARG A 156 4.19 -11.42 -7.29
N SER A 157 5.22 -10.64 -6.97
CA SER A 157 6.54 -11.20 -6.61
C SER A 157 6.46 -12.18 -5.43
N SER A 158 5.71 -11.82 -4.38
CA SER A 158 5.49 -12.68 -3.22
C SER A 158 4.67 -13.92 -3.58
N PHE A 159 3.58 -13.75 -4.32
CA PHE A 159 2.74 -14.85 -4.77
C PHE A 159 3.52 -15.87 -5.59
N GLU A 160 4.19 -15.43 -6.66
CA GLU A 160 4.99 -16.31 -7.54
C GLU A 160 6.09 -17.05 -6.76
N LYS A 161 6.74 -16.37 -5.81
CA LYS A 161 7.78 -16.97 -4.96
C LYS A 161 7.23 -18.05 -4.03
N ILE A 162 6.11 -17.76 -3.36
CA ILE A 162 5.53 -18.70 -2.38
C ILE A 162 4.96 -19.94 -3.07
N VAL A 163 4.30 -19.77 -4.23
CA VAL A 163 3.74 -20.91 -4.98
C VAL A 163 4.79 -21.73 -5.76
N GLY A 164 6.08 -21.39 -5.64
CA GLY A 164 7.19 -22.21 -6.17
C GLY A 164 7.86 -21.66 -7.40
N ASN A 165 8.07 -20.33 -7.49
CA ASN A 165 8.80 -19.64 -8.57
C ASN A 165 8.25 -19.96 -9.97
N MET A 166 6.94 -19.92 -10.12
CA MET A 166 6.28 -20.20 -11.40
C MET A 166 6.54 -19.08 -12.43
N THR A 167 6.46 -19.43 -13.69
CA THR A 167 6.35 -18.45 -14.79
C THR A 167 4.88 -18.21 -15.10
N LEU A 168 4.45 -16.95 -15.02
CA LEU A 168 3.07 -16.56 -15.32
C LEU A 168 2.71 -16.88 -16.77
N THR A 169 1.50 -17.39 -16.99
CA THR A 169 0.98 -17.61 -18.34
C THR A 169 0.92 -16.29 -19.13
N LYS A 170 1.21 -16.36 -20.43
CA LYS A 170 1.12 -15.20 -21.32
C LYS A 170 -0.32 -14.74 -21.57
N ASP A 171 -1.29 -15.61 -21.28
CA ASP A 171 -2.72 -15.34 -21.46
C ASP A 171 -3.31 -14.58 -20.25
N ALA A 172 -2.50 -14.30 -19.19
CA ALA A 172 -2.96 -13.58 -18.03
C ALA A 172 -3.28 -12.10 -18.33
N LEU A 173 -4.44 -11.63 -17.86
CA LEU A 173 -4.78 -10.22 -17.87
C LEU A 173 -4.02 -9.51 -16.73
N ILE A 174 -3.21 -8.53 -17.09
CA ILE A 174 -2.35 -7.81 -16.14
C ILE A 174 -3.05 -6.57 -15.62
N GLN A 175 -3.10 -6.43 -14.30
CA GLN A 175 -3.68 -5.30 -13.57
C GLN A 175 -2.58 -4.52 -12.83
N ASP A 176 -2.81 -3.22 -12.65
CA ASP A 176 -1.84 -2.27 -12.06
C ASP A 176 -1.98 -2.11 -10.53
N SER A 177 -3.06 -2.64 -9.94
CA SER A 177 -3.32 -2.50 -8.50
C SER A 177 -4.11 -3.68 -7.94
N ASN A 178 -4.11 -3.84 -6.60
CA ASN A 178 -5.00 -4.79 -5.94
C ASN A 178 -6.48 -4.42 -6.14
N GLY A 179 -6.79 -3.13 -6.25
CA GLY A 179 -8.14 -2.64 -6.51
C GLY A 179 -8.65 -3.07 -7.87
N THR A 180 -7.84 -2.93 -8.93
CA THR A 180 -8.22 -3.34 -10.29
C THR A 180 -8.33 -4.85 -10.45
N VAL A 181 -7.49 -5.65 -9.75
CA VAL A 181 -7.69 -7.11 -9.67
C VAL A 181 -9.06 -7.42 -9.07
N ARG A 182 -9.42 -6.79 -7.95
CA ARG A 182 -10.72 -7.01 -7.29
C ARG A 182 -11.89 -6.71 -8.22
N GLU A 183 -11.88 -5.55 -8.88
CA GLU A 183 -12.97 -5.16 -9.79
C GLU A 183 -13.01 -6.06 -11.04
N THR A 184 -11.88 -6.52 -11.57
CA THR A 184 -11.85 -7.44 -12.69
C THR A 184 -12.45 -8.79 -12.32
N VAL A 185 -12.06 -9.36 -11.16
CA VAL A 185 -12.61 -10.63 -10.68
C VAL A 185 -14.10 -10.50 -10.35
N ALA A 186 -14.55 -9.38 -9.84
CA ALA A 186 -15.95 -9.11 -9.54
C ALA A 186 -16.84 -9.04 -10.80
N ASN A 187 -16.27 -8.82 -11.97
CA ASN A 187 -17.00 -8.68 -13.23
C ASN A 187 -16.85 -9.88 -14.18
N ASP A 188 -16.11 -10.93 -13.79
CA ASP A 188 -15.93 -12.14 -14.61
C ASP A 188 -16.11 -13.41 -13.76
N SER A 189 -17.19 -14.14 -14.02
CA SER A 189 -17.58 -15.37 -13.28
C SER A 189 -16.58 -16.51 -13.42
N PHE A 190 -15.70 -16.47 -14.40
CA PHE A 190 -14.72 -17.52 -14.67
C PHE A 190 -13.29 -17.11 -14.39
N SER A 191 -13.10 -15.90 -13.84
CA SER A 191 -11.78 -15.39 -13.48
C SER A 191 -11.28 -15.92 -12.14
N ILE A 192 -9.96 -15.91 -12.01
CA ILE A 192 -9.21 -16.12 -10.78
C ILE A 192 -8.13 -15.04 -10.68
N GLY A 193 -7.96 -14.50 -9.49
CA GLY A 193 -6.91 -13.52 -9.21
C GLY A 193 -6.35 -13.68 -7.80
N TYR A 194 -5.47 -12.81 -7.41
CA TYR A 194 -4.94 -12.74 -6.05
C TYR A 194 -4.75 -11.28 -5.61
N LEU A 195 -4.99 -11.02 -4.34
CA LEU A 195 -4.85 -9.69 -3.75
C LEU A 195 -4.63 -9.79 -2.23
N SER A 196 -4.36 -8.66 -1.58
CA SER A 196 -4.27 -8.56 -0.13
C SER A 196 -5.57 -8.97 0.55
N HIS A 197 -5.48 -9.82 1.57
CA HIS A 197 -6.62 -10.28 2.37
C HIS A 197 -7.49 -9.11 2.89
N GLY A 198 -6.88 -8.03 3.36
CA GLY A 198 -7.60 -6.87 3.87
C GLY A 198 -8.39 -6.07 2.81
N LEU A 199 -8.30 -6.44 1.52
CA LEU A 199 -9.03 -5.79 0.42
C LEU A 199 -10.18 -6.63 -0.14
N ILE A 200 -10.49 -7.77 0.48
CA ILE A 200 -11.65 -8.59 0.15
C ILE A 200 -12.92 -7.83 0.51
N ASN A 201 -13.93 -7.92 -0.36
CA ASN A 201 -15.26 -7.38 -0.12
C ASN A 201 -16.33 -8.36 -0.62
N GLU A 202 -17.60 -7.98 -0.50
CA GLU A 202 -18.75 -8.80 -0.90
C GLU A 202 -18.84 -9.13 -2.40
N LYS A 203 -18.08 -8.40 -3.24
CA LYS A 203 -18.10 -8.63 -4.70
C LYS A 203 -17.21 -9.78 -5.15
N ILE A 204 -16.31 -10.26 -4.29
CA ILE A 204 -15.38 -11.36 -4.59
C ILE A 204 -15.37 -12.38 -3.46
N LYS A 205 -14.94 -13.59 -3.76
CA LYS A 205 -14.83 -14.67 -2.79
C LYS A 205 -13.39 -15.19 -2.71
N ALA A 206 -12.81 -15.17 -1.51
CA ALA A 206 -11.58 -15.89 -1.24
C ALA A 206 -11.86 -17.40 -1.17
N ILE A 207 -10.94 -18.19 -1.73
CA ILE A 207 -10.97 -19.65 -1.63
C ILE A 207 -9.83 -20.16 -0.77
N SER A 208 -10.01 -21.34 -0.18
CA SER A 208 -8.94 -21.96 0.62
C SER A 208 -7.78 -22.44 -0.26
N VAL A 209 -6.57 -22.40 0.29
CA VAL A 209 -5.36 -22.98 -0.31
C VAL A 209 -4.84 -24.06 0.63
N ASP A 210 -4.60 -25.26 0.09
CA ASP A 210 -4.22 -26.46 0.86
C ASP A 210 -5.16 -26.76 2.03
N GLY A 211 -6.46 -26.48 1.87
CA GLY A 211 -7.49 -26.66 2.88
C GLY A 211 -7.59 -25.55 3.92
N ALA A 212 -6.63 -24.60 3.97
CA ALA A 212 -6.67 -23.47 4.89
C ALA A 212 -7.37 -22.26 4.25
N PRO A 213 -8.39 -21.65 4.88
CA PRO A 213 -8.97 -20.41 4.42
C PRO A 213 -8.02 -19.22 4.69
N CYS A 214 -8.14 -18.17 3.86
CA CYS A 214 -7.39 -16.93 4.08
C CYS A 214 -8.10 -16.10 5.14
N THR A 215 -7.99 -16.49 6.40
CA THR A 215 -8.53 -15.80 7.58
C THR A 215 -7.39 -15.33 8.47
N GLU A 216 -7.64 -14.31 9.29
CA GLU A 216 -6.68 -13.86 10.29
C GLU A 216 -6.22 -15.01 11.19
N GLU A 217 -7.16 -15.83 11.67
CA GLU A 217 -6.87 -16.97 12.53
C GLU A 217 -5.88 -17.95 11.86
N ASP A 218 -6.11 -18.31 10.59
CA ASP A 218 -5.24 -19.25 9.88
C ASP A 218 -3.90 -18.65 9.48
N ILE A 219 -3.86 -17.33 9.21
CA ILE A 219 -2.63 -16.59 8.95
C ILE A 219 -1.75 -16.54 10.21
N VAL A 220 -2.33 -16.16 11.36
CA VAL A 220 -1.61 -16.06 12.63
C VAL A 220 -1.14 -17.43 13.12
N ALA A 221 -1.98 -18.46 12.93
CA ALA A 221 -1.64 -19.85 13.28
C ALA A 221 -0.64 -20.50 12.31
N GLY A 222 -0.27 -19.83 11.23
CA GLY A 222 0.65 -20.36 10.22
C GLY A 222 0.07 -21.49 9.36
N ARG A 223 -1.27 -21.66 9.33
CA ARG A 223 -1.94 -22.66 8.50
C ARG A 223 -2.12 -22.19 7.06
N TYR A 224 -2.41 -20.89 6.85
CA TYR A 224 -2.52 -20.32 5.52
C TYR A 224 -1.14 -20.09 4.91
N PRO A 225 -0.84 -20.65 3.71
CA PRO A 225 0.54 -20.66 3.20
C PRO A 225 0.98 -19.35 2.56
N LEU A 226 0.06 -18.53 2.02
CA LEU A 226 0.40 -17.36 1.24
C LEU A 226 0.46 -16.11 2.11
N VAL A 227 1.49 -15.98 2.94
CA VAL A 227 1.67 -14.87 3.89
C VAL A 227 2.98 -14.14 3.63
N ARG A 228 2.96 -12.82 3.81
CA ARG A 228 4.13 -11.95 3.65
C ARG A 228 4.14 -10.82 4.67
N PRO A 229 5.30 -10.27 5.01
CA PRO A 229 5.41 -9.01 5.73
C PRO A 229 5.09 -7.82 4.83
N VAL A 230 4.64 -6.73 5.45
CA VAL A 230 4.55 -5.38 4.88
C VAL A 230 5.71 -4.58 5.44
N PHE A 231 6.67 -4.26 4.60
CA PHE A 231 7.83 -3.44 4.97
C PHE A 231 7.55 -1.97 4.69
N LEU A 232 8.00 -1.12 5.60
CA LEU A 232 8.30 0.27 5.31
C LEU A 232 9.82 0.42 5.24
N VAL A 233 10.30 0.96 4.12
CA VAL A 233 11.73 1.18 3.86
C VAL A 233 12.01 2.68 3.80
N TYR A 234 13.13 3.14 4.34
CA TYR A 234 13.43 4.57 4.46
C TYR A 234 14.93 4.83 4.57
N SER A 235 15.34 6.06 4.23
CA SER A 235 16.72 6.49 4.39
C SER A 235 17.17 6.47 5.86
N PRO A 236 18.43 6.10 6.17
CA PRO A 236 18.99 6.25 7.51
C PRO A 236 18.90 7.69 8.06
N THR A 237 18.80 8.69 7.19
CA THR A 237 18.69 10.11 7.50
C THR A 237 17.26 10.64 7.36
N LEU A 238 16.29 9.85 7.79
CA LEU A 238 14.89 10.29 7.79
C LEU A 238 14.69 11.54 8.66
N SER A 239 13.82 12.45 8.21
CA SER A 239 13.52 13.66 8.95
C SER A 239 12.83 13.37 10.29
N PRO A 240 12.87 14.32 11.26
CA PRO A 240 12.17 14.15 12.53
C PRO A 240 10.67 13.91 12.38
N ALA A 241 9.99 14.58 11.42
CA ALA A 241 8.58 14.35 11.17
C ALA A 241 8.33 12.97 10.51
N GLY A 242 9.19 12.55 9.60
CA GLY A 242 9.14 11.19 9.03
C GLY A 242 9.34 10.12 10.10
N GLN A 243 10.27 10.33 11.04
CA GLN A 243 10.47 9.41 12.17
C GLN A 243 9.25 9.38 13.09
N ALA A 244 8.68 10.53 13.42
CA ALA A 244 7.49 10.59 14.26
C ALA A 244 6.29 9.86 13.63
N PHE A 245 6.12 9.95 12.30
CA PHE A 245 5.11 9.19 11.59
C PHE A 245 5.39 7.68 11.61
N LEU A 246 6.64 7.23 11.43
CA LEU A 246 7.00 5.82 11.59
C LEU A 246 6.71 5.30 13.00
N ASP A 247 7.03 6.08 14.03
CA ASP A 247 6.78 5.73 15.43
C ASP A 247 5.27 5.60 15.69
N TYR A 248 4.48 6.53 15.13
CA TYR A 248 3.01 6.42 15.17
C TYR A 248 2.50 5.13 14.52
N LEU A 249 3.02 4.75 13.35
CA LEU A 249 2.59 3.53 12.65
C LEU A 249 2.82 2.24 13.47
N LEU A 250 3.77 2.27 14.41
CA LEU A 250 4.04 1.18 15.34
C LEU A 250 3.32 1.33 16.69
N SER A 251 2.60 2.43 16.92
CA SER A 251 1.83 2.66 18.14
C SER A 251 0.66 1.67 18.26
N GLU A 252 0.18 1.45 19.48
CA GLU A 252 -0.98 0.59 19.72
C GLU A 252 -2.23 1.09 18.97
N GLU A 253 -2.41 2.41 18.89
CA GLU A 253 -3.51 3.04 18.17
C GLU A 253 -3.48 2.71 16.67
N ALA A 254 -2.35 2.92 16.01
CA ALA A 254 -2.18 2.62 14.58
C ALA A 254 -2.28 1.11 14.31
N GLN A 255 -1.69 0.28 15.18
CA GLN A 255 -1.75 -1.17 15.07
C GLN A 255 -3.18 -1.71 15.28
N ALA A 256 -3.98 -1.09 16.14
CA ALA A 256 -5.40 -1.41 16.29
C ALA A 256 -6.19 -1.06 15.02
N LEU A 257 -5.87 0.07 14.36
CA LEU A 257 -6.49 0.46 13.10
C LEU A 257 -6.11 -0.48 11.95
N ILE A 258 -4.83 -0.89 11.86
CA ILE A 258 -4.34 -1.91 10.91
C ILE A 258 -5.15 -3.20 11.05
N HIS A 259 -5.26 -3.70 12.28
CA HIS A 259 -5.99 -4.92 12.61
C HIS A 259 -7.49 -4.80 12.28
N LYS A 260 -8.14 -3.72 12.73
CA LYS A 260 -9.57 -3.47 12.45
C LYS A 260 -9.91 -3.47 10.96
N ASN A 261 -8.94 -3.12 10.11
CA ASN A 261 -9.12 -3.08 8.66
C ASN A 261 -8.65 -4.36 7.95
N GLY A 262 -8.31 -5.44 8.66
CA GLY A 262 -8.09 -6.77 8.10
C GLY A 262 -6.63 -7.13 7.79
N LEU A 263 -5.66 -6.37 8.30
CA LEU A 263 -4.25 -6.79 8.29
C LEU A 263 -3.83 -7.30 9.66
N ILE A 264 -2.80 -8.14 9.69
CA ILE A 264 -2.26 -8.68 10.92
C ILE A 264 -1.25 -7.69 11.51
N ARG A 265 -1.33 -7.43 12.82
CA ARG A 265 -0.38 -6.57 13.52
C ARG A 265 1.07 -7.00 13.30
N ALA A 266 2.00 -6.05 13.39
CA ALA A 266 3.43 -6.32 13.27
C ALA A 266 3.97 -7.21 14.40
N LYS A 267 3.38 -7.08 15.60
CA LYS A 267 3.74 -7.80 16.84
C LYS A 267 2.49 -8.36 17.50
#